data_ae25876c095d35991d21491ba5028b62
#
_entry.id   ae25876c095d35991d21491ba5028b62
#
_cell.length_a   1.000
_cell.length_b   1.000
_cell.length_c   1.000
_cell.angle_alpha   90.00
_cell.angle_beta   90.00
_cell.angle_gamma   90.00
#
_symmetry.space_group_name_H-M   'P 1'
#
loop_
_entity.id
_entity.type
_entity.pdbx_description
1 polymer ?
#
loop_
_entity_poly.entity_id
_entity_poly.type
_entity_poly.pdbx_seq_one_letter_code
_entity_poly.pdbx_strand_id
1 'polypeptide(L)'
;MSILVAYASKHGATKEIAERIAESLRAAGQNADARPVKEADELGAYQGFVLGSAAYMGHWLKDAAEFVRTNEELLTQRPVWLFSSGPLGTEATDANGVDLRTAAEPKELLEFQEAIHPREHRVFFGALDPGSLSFTERSLRKLPAARAILPEGDFRDWDEIQQWAQAIAKELRQPDAKQENDSR
;
A
#
# COMPACT_ATOMS: atom_id res chain seq x y z
N MET A 1 -10.32 -17.40 1.54
CA MET A 1 -9.63 -16.93 2.76
C MET A 1 -10.18 -15.56 3.12
N SER A 2 -10.08 -15.12 4.39
CA SER A 2 -10.46 -13.76 4.82
C SER A 2 -9.21 -12.87 4.85
N ILE A 3 -9.23 -11.77 4.10
CA ILE A 3 -8.08 -10.87 3.89
C ILE A 3 -8.45 -9.47 4.34
N LEU A 4 -7.62 -8.87 5.16
CA LEU A 4 -7.73 -7.46 5.49
C LEU A 4 -6.82 -6.62 4.59
N VAL A 5 -7.40 -5.66 3.89
CA VAL A 5 -6.68 -4.61 3.19
C VAL A 5 -6.69 -3.37 4.09
N ALA A 6 -5.68 -3.24 4.96
CA ALA A 6 -5.60 -2.11 5.88
C ALA A 6 -4.78 -0.97 5.29
N TYR A 7 -5.25 0.26 5.44
CA TYR A 7 -4.61 1.40 4.80
C TYR A 7 -4.55 2.66 5.69
N ALA A 8 -3.53 3.48 5.44
CA ALA A 8 -3.49 4.86 5.92
C ALA A 8 -3.46 5.82 4.72
N SER A 9 -4.41 6.75 4.70
CA SER A 9 -4.57 7.72 3.61
C SER A 9 -4.81 9.11 4.16
N LYS A 10 -4.18 10.12 3.58
CA LYS A 10 -4.35 11.52 3.98
C LYS A 10 -5.39 12.24 3.13
N HIS A 11 -5.39 11.98 1.81
CA HIS A 11 -6.21 12.70 0.82
C HIS A 11 -7.08 11.76 -0.03
N GLY A 12 -7.25 10.52 0.39
CA GLY A 12 -8.15 9.57 -0.26
C GLY A 12 -7.52 8.66 -1.32
N ALA A 13 -6.43 9.04 -1.99
CA ALA A 13 -5.86 8.25 -3.08
C ALA A 13 -5.48 6.80 -2.66
N THR A 14 -4.80 6.65 -1.53
CA THR A 14 -4.44 5.32 -0.98
C THR A 14 -5.67 4.52 -0.55
N LYS A 15 -6.71 5.18 -0.03
CA LYS A 15 -7.99 4.56 0.30
C LYS A 15 -8.60 3.89 -0.94
N GLU A 16 -8.71 4.64 -2.04
CA GLU A 16 -9.30 4.12 -3.28
C GLU A 16 -8.48 2.97 -3.88
N ILE A 17 -7.14 3.00 -3.75
CA ILE A 17 -6.28 1.87 -4.12
C ILE A 17 -6.61 0.64 -3.26
N ALA A 18 -6.72 0.80 -1.94
CA ALA A 18 -7.06 -0.29 -1.03
C ALA A 18 -8.44 -0.89 -1.31
N GLU A 19 -9.43 -0.04 -1.59
CA GLU A 19 -10.78 -0.46 -1.97
C GLU A 19 -10.77 -1.25 -3.28
N ARG A 20 -10.02 -0.80 -4.31
CA ARG A 20 -9.85 -1.52 -5.57
C ARG A 20 -9.16 -2.87 -5.39
N ILE A 21 -8.13 -2.95 -4.53
CA ILE A 21 -7.48 -4.21 -4.18
C ILE A 21 -8.49 -5.18 -3.54
N ALA A 22 -9.27 -4.72 -2.55
CA ALA A 22 -10.27 -5.55 -1.89
C ALA A 22 -11.38 -6.01 -2.86
N GLU A 23 -11.85 -5.14 -3.75
CA GLU A 23 -12.80 -5.50 -4.81
C GLU A 23 -12.23 -6.59 -5.73
N SER A 24 -11.00 -6.44 -6.15
CA SER A 24 -10.33 -7.41 -7.04
C SER A 24 -10.10 -8.76 -6.36
N LEU A 25 -9.74 -8.76 -5.07
CA LEU A 25 -9.64 -9.97 -4.27
C LEU A 25 -11.00 -10.68 -4.13
N ARG A 26 -12.09 -9.93 -3.90
CA ARG A 26 -13.46 -10.49 -3.85
C ARG A 26 -13.88 -11.07 -5.20
N ALA A 27 -13.61 -10.36 -6.30
CA ALA A 27 -13.88 -10.87 -7.64
C ALA A 27 -13.09 -12.15 -7.95
N ALA A 28 -11.92 -12.34 -7.34
CA ALA A 28 -11.11 -13.53 -7.43
C ALA A 28 -11.50 -14.64 -6.41
N GLY A 29 -12.62 -14.47 -5.67
CA GLY A 29 -13.18 -15.49 -4.77
C GLY A 29 -12.61 -15.48 -3.34
N GLN A 30 -11.88 -14.43 -2.94
CA GLN A 30 -11.49 -14.23 -1.56
C GLN A 30 -12.57 -13.45 -0.80
N ASN A 31 -12.62 -13.57 0.52
CA ASN A 31 -13.37 -12.66 1.37
C ASN A 31 -12.41 -11.53 1.79
N ALA A 32 -12.63 -10.31 1.33
CA ALA A 32 -11.70 -9.20 1.56
C ALA A 32 -12.42 -7.93 2.00
N ASP A 33 -11.88 -7.29 3.05
CA ASP A 33 -12.35 -6.02 3.58
C ASP A 33 -11.26 -4.95 3.43
N ALA A 34 -11.65 -3.74 3.01
CA ALA A 34 -10.77 -2.57 3.06
C ALA A 34 -11.14 -1.71 4.26
N ARG A 35 -10.16 -1.45 5.17
CA ARG A 35 -10.37 -0.63 6.37
C ARG A 35 -9.21 0.33 6.63
N PRO A 36 -9.48 1.55 7.13
CA PRO A 36 -8.42 2.37 7.69
C PRO A 36 -7.72 1.62 8.85
N VAL A 37 -6.40 1.75 8.98
CA VAL A 37 -5.65 1.08 10.07
C VAL A 37 -6.18 1.45 11.47
N LYS A 38 -6.76 2.63 11.64
CA LYS A 38 -7.37 3.08 12.91
C LYS A 38 -8.69 2.39 13.25
N GLU A 39 -9.33 1.79 12.27
CA GLU A 39 -10.64 1.11 12.41
C GLU A 39 -10.50 -0.40 12.21
N ALA A 40 -9.26 -0.87 12.03
CA ALA A 40 -8.97 -2.28 11.87
C ALA A 40 -8.94 -2.97 13.23
N ASP A 41 -9.96 -3.72 13.51
CA ASP A 41 -10.15 -4.53 14.72
C ASP A 41 -10.26 -6.02 14.39
N GLU A 42 -10.36 -6.87 15.41
CA GLU A 42 -10.53 -8.31 15.28
C GLU A 42 -9.53 -8.97 14.30
N LEU A 43 -8.28 -8.51 14.31
CA LEU A 43 -7.25 -8.91 13.34
C LEU A 43 -7.03 -10.43 13.30
N GLY A 44 -7.27 -11.14 14.40
CA GLY A 44 -7.18 -12.59 14.49
C GLY A 44 -8.14 -13.35 13.58
N ALA A 45 -9.23 -12.71 13.11
CA ALA A 45 -10.20 -13.29 12.18
C ALA A 45 -9.68 -13.35 10.73
N TYR A 46 -8.64 -12.58 10.40
CA TYR A 46 -8.06 -12.54 9.06
C TYR A 46 -6.93 -13.54 8.89
N GLN A 47 -6.88 -14.16 7.74
CA GLN A 47 -5.90 -15.19 7.36
C GLN A 47 -4.75 -14.63 6.53
N GLY A 48 -4.84 -13.37 6.09
CA GLY A 48 -3.80 -12.66 5.36
C GLY A 48 -4.05 -11.17 5.35
N PHE A 49 -3.01 -10.41 5.06
CA PHE A 49 -3.01 -8.96 5.14
C PHE A 49 -2.41 -8.31 3.90
N VAL A 50 -3.07 -7.26 3.42
CA VAL A 50 -2.49 -6.31 2.46
C VAL A 50 -2.45 -4.97 3.16
N LEU A 51 -1.25 -4.45 3.44
CA LEU A 51 -1.07 -3.23 4.23
C LEU A 51 -0.55 -2.11 3.34
N GLY A 52 -1.20 -0.97 3.37
CA GLY A 52 -0.84 0.14 2.50
C GLY A 52 -0.80 1.50 3.17
N SER A 53 0.09 2.34 2.70
CA SER A 53 0.18 3.72 3.16
C SER A 53 0.54 4.68 2.04
N ALA A 54 0.05 5.92 2.17
CA ALA A 54 0.66 7.01 1.46
C ALA A 54 2.09 7.23 1.95
N ALA A 55 3.01 7.46 1.01
CA ALA A 55 4.40 7.80 1.31
C ALA A 55 4.60 9.31 1.19
N TYR A 56 5.03 9.94 2.27
CA TYR A 56 5.36 11.36 2.33
C TYR A 56 6.80 11.56 2.76
N MET A 57 7.58 12.27 1.95
CA MET A 57 9.00 12.54 2.21
C MET A 57 9.82 11.27 2.50
N GLY A 58 9.47 10.17 1.83
CA GLY A 58 10.12 8.88 2.02
C GLY A 58 9.72 8.14 3.30
N HIS A 59 8.54 8.44 3.87
CA HIS A 59 8.01 7.76 5.05
C HIS A 59 6.55 7.36 4.86
N TRP A 60 6.17 6.23 5.40
CA TRP A 60 4.76 5.90 5.59
C TRP A 60 4.11 6.84 6.60
N LEU A 61 2.80 7.01 6.49
CA LEU A 61 2.05 7.69 7.53
C LEU A 61 2.25 6.97 8.87
N LYS A 62 2.41 7.76 9.93
CA LYS A 62 2.72 7.28 11.28
C LYS A 62 1.77 6.16 11.73
N ASP A 63 0.46 6.35 11.49
CA ASP A 63 -0.56 5.36 11.89
C ASP A 63 -0.35 3.99 11.23
N ALA A 64 0.08 3.94 9.96
CA ALA A 64 0.36 2.69 9.27
C ALA A 64 1.64 2.02 9.80
N ALA A 65 2.69 2.80 10.03
CA ALA A 65 3.93 2.27 10.58
C ALA A 65 3.74 1.74 12.02
N GLU A 66 2.98 2.45 12.85
CA GLU A 66 2.62 1.99 14.20
C GLU A 66 1.74 0.74 14.16
N PHE A 67 0.81 0.64 13.20
CA PHE A 67 -0.01 -0.56 13.02
C PHE A 67 0.85 -1.80 12.74
N VAL A 68 1.84 -1.70 11.86
CA VAL A 68 2.76 -2.82 11.58
C VAL A 68 3.52 -3.22 12.84
N ARG A 69 4.15 -2.26 13.55
CA ARG A 69 4.95 -2.52 14.75
C ARG A 69 4.12 -3.12 15.88
N THR A 70 2.91 -2.62 16.10
CA THR A 70 2.04 -3.08 17.18
C THR A 70 1.52 -4.51 16.94
N ASN A 71 1.39 -4.91 15.67
CA ASN A 71 0.82 -6.20 15.30
C ASN A 71 1.87 -7.17 14.72
N GLU A 72 3.16 -6.93 14.93
CA GLU A 72 4.27 -7.70 14.37
C GLU A 72 4.13 -9.21 14.61
N GLU A 73 3.83 -9.62 15.84
CA GLU A 73 3.67 -11.03 16.21
C GLU A 73 2.57 -11.74 15.38
N LEU A 74 1.46 -11.08 15.14
CA LEU A 74 0.39 -11.62 14.32
C LEU A 74 0.77 -11.64 12.84
N LEU A 75 1.38 -10.56 12.37
CA LEU A 75 1.72 -10.39 10.96
C LEU A 75 2.81 -11.38 10.51
N THR A 76 3.77 -11.73 11.36
CA THR A 76 4.78 -12.76 11.06
C THR A 76 4.19 -14.15 10.85
N GLN A 77 3.01 -14.42 11.42
CA GLN A 77 2.34 -15.71 11.32
C GLN A 77 1.38 -15.82 10.12
N ARG A 78 1.25 -14.77 9.33
CA ARG A 78 0.28 -14.68 8.23
C ARG A 78 0.94 -14.17 6.95
N PRO A 79 0.44 -14.52 5.77
CA PRO A 79 0.90 -13.92 4.53
C PRO A 79 0.58 -12.42 4.50
N VAL A 80 1.60 -11.60 4.27
CA VAL A 80 1.51 -10.14 4.22
C VAL A 80 2.05 -9.62 2.91
N TRP A 81 1.35 -8.68 2.30
CA TRP A 81 1.81 -7.87 1.17
C TRP A 81 1.75 -6.40 1.58
N LEU A 82 2.72 -5.63 1.11
CA LEU A 82 2.78 -4.20 1.37
C LEU A 82 2.59 -3.40 0.08
N PHE A 83 1.96 -2.23 0.18
CA PHE A 83 1.99 -1.26 -0.91
C PHE A 83 2.16 0.16 -0.42
N SER A 84 2.85 0.96 -1.21
CA SER A 84 2.98 2.40 -1.01
C SER A 84 2.26 3.13 -2.13
N SER A 85 1.61 4.24 -1.80
CA SER A 85 1.06 5.17 -2.77
C SER A 85 1.84 6.47 -2.66
N GLY A 86 2.48 6.92 -3.74
CA GLY A 86 3.36 8.04 -3.57
C GLY A 86 3.72 8.84 -4.80
N PRO A 87 4.42 8.35 -5.80
CA PRO A 87 4.85 9.19 -6.89
C PRO A 87 3.66 9.83 -7.60
N LEU A 88 3.82 11.10 -7.99
CA LEU A 88 2.86 11.85 -8.79
C LEU A 88 3.51 12.19 -10.13
N GLY A 89 2.72 12.16 -11.20
CA GLY A 89 3.20 12.44 -12.55
C GLY A 89 3.14 11.21 -13.45
N THR A 90 3.44 11.40 -14.72
CA THR A 90 3.38 10.37 -15.78
C THR A 90 4.75 9.77 -16.10
N GLU A 91 5.81 10.39 -15.60
CA GLU A 91 7.18 9.95 -15.89
C GLU A 91 7.54 8.74 -15.02
N ALA A 92 8.25 7.79 -15.60
CA ALA A 92 8.77 6.65 -14.85
C ALA A 92 10.04 6.99 -14.07
N THR A 93 10.80 7.98 -14.53
CA THR A 93 12.08 8.40 -13.93
C THR A 93 12.11 9.89 -13.68
N ASP A 94 12.95 10.31 -12.73
CA ASP A 94 13.25 11.72 -12.49
C ASP A 94 14.23 12.29 -13.55
N ALA A 95 14.57 13.57 -13.43
CA ALA A 95 15.51 14.26 -14.31
C ALA A 95 16.95 13.68 -14.28
N ASN A 96 17.28 12.86 -13.28
CA ASN A 96 18.57 12.18 -13.13
C ASN A 96 18.52 10.74 -13.61
N GLY A 97 17.37 10.26 -14.11
CA GLY A 97 17.16 8.88 -14.55
C GLY A 97 16.86 7.89 -13.41
N VAL A 98 16.57 8.37 -12.21
CA VAL A 98 16.18 7.52 -11.08
C VAL A 98 14.72 7.12 -11.20
N ASP A 99 14.43 5.84 -11.09
CA ASP A 99 13.07 5.33 -11.09
C ASP A 99 12.26 5.92 -9.91
N LEU A 100 11.12 6.55 -10.23
CA LEU A 100 10.31 7.26 -9.23
C LEU A 100 9.66 6.32 -8.21
N ARG A 101 9.39 5.07 -8.57
CA ARG A 101 8.84 4.09 -7.64
C ARG A 101 9.90 3.67 -6.62
N THR A 102 11.13 3.41 -7.07
CA THR A 102 12.26 3.12 -6.19
C THR A 102 12.57 4.31 -5.28
N ALA A 103 12.55 5.53 -5.82
CA ALA A 103 12.76 6.74 -5.03
C ALA A 103 11.65 7.00 -3.98
N ALA A 104 10.46 6.45 -4.20
CA ALA A 104 9.30 6.58 -3.32
C ALA A 104 9.16 5.42 -2.33
N GLU A 105 10.06 4.45 -2.32
CA GLU A 105 10.07 3.41 -1.29
C GLU A 105 10.24 4.05 0.09
N PRO A 106 9.42 3.66 1.07
CA PRO A 106 9.50 4.23 2.41
C PRO A 106 10.73 3.70 3.14
N LYS A 107 11.33 4.53 3.98
CA LYS A 107 12.51 4.16 4.78
C LYS A 107 12.23 3.04 5.78
N GLU A 108 10.98 2.90 6.19
CA GLU A 108 10.52 1.82 7.05
C GLU A 108 10.49 0.45 6.35
N LEU A 109 10.65 0.40 5.02
CA LEU A 109 10.53 -0.86 4.28
C LEU A 109 11.52 -1.93 4.73
N LEU A 110 12.77 -1.57 4.98
CA LEU A 110 13.79 -2.51 5.48
C LEU A 110 13.42 -3.07 6.86
N GLU A 111 12.98 -2.19 7.78
CA GLU A 111 12.49 -2.59 9.10
C GLU A 111 11.33 -3.59 8.96
N PHE A 112 10.35 -3.30 8.09
CA PHE A 112 9.21 -4.19 7.91
C PHE A 112 9.58 -5.51 7.24
N GLN A 113 10.55 -5.51 6.31
CA GLN A 113 11.04 -6.73 5.69
C GLN A 113 11.70 -7.66 6.72
N GLU A 114 12.47 -7.09 7.64
CA GLU A 114 13.12 -7.83 8.72
C GLU A 114 12.13 -8.31 9.79
N ALA A 115 11.13 -7.47 10.14
CA ALA A 115 10.19 -7.74 11.21
C ALA A 115 9.08 -8.73 10.82
N ILE A 116 8.43 -8.54 9.67
CA ILE A 116 7.22 -9.28 9.30
C ILE A 116 7.34 -10.10 8.02
N HIS A 117 8.51 -10.10 7.36
CA HIS A 117 8.80 -10.88 6.16
C HIS A 117 7.69 -10.83 5.10
N PRO A 118 7.28 -9.64 4.61
CA PRO A 118 6.22 -9.52 3.63
C PRO A 118 6.60 -10.25 2.34
N ARG A 119 5.62 -10.84 1.67
CA ARG A 119 5.84 -11.56 0.40
C ARG A 119 6.27 -10.64 -0.73
N GLU A 120 5.71 -9.44 -0.76
CA GLU A 120 6.03 -8.40 -1.76
C GLU A 120 5.75 -7.01 -1.18
N HIS A 121 6.49 -6.01 -1.65
CA HIS A 121 6.14 -4.60 -1.54
C HIS A 121 6.02 -3.99 -2.93
N ARG A 122 4.94 -3.23 -3.17
CA ARG A 122 4.72 -2.54 -4.44
C ARG A 122 4.46 -1.05 -4.24
N VAL A 123 5.05 -0.23 -5.10
CA VAL A 123 4.79 1.21 -5.15
C VAL A 123 3.87 1.52 -6.32
N PHE A 124 2.72 2.11 -6.04
CA PHE A 124 1.79 2.63 -7.03
C PHE A 124 1.91 4.13 -7.15
N PHE A 125 1.71 4.66 -8.34
CA PHE A 125 1.50 6.08 -8.52
C PHE A 125 0.23 6.51 -7.76
N GLY A 126 0.24 7.75 -7.31
CA GLY A 126 -0.86 8.33 -6.54
C GLY A 126 -1.77 9.22 -7.37
N ALA A 127 -2.63 9.92 -6.67
CA ALA A 127 -3.46 10.98 -7.22
C ALA A 127 -3.43 12.19 -6.30
N LEU A 128 -3.55 13.37 -6.86
CA LEU A 128 -3.66 14.61 -6.14
C LEU A 128 -4.84 15.42 -6.67
N ASP A 129 -5.91 15.47 -5.87
CA ASP A 129 -7.02 16.41 -6.06
C ASP A 129 -6.80 17.65 -5.18
N PRO A 130 -6.64 18.83 -5.76
CA PRO A 130 -6.51 20.08 -5.00
C PRO A 130 -7.70 20.34 -4.06
N GLY A 131 -8.87 19.79 -4.37
CA GLY A 131 -10.06 19.88 -3.53
C GLY A 131 -9.90 19.18 -2.19
N SER A 132 -9.12 18.11 -2.14
CA SER A 132 -8.86 17.31 -0.93
C SER A 132 -7.77 17.89 -0.02
N LEU A 133 -7.00 18.88 -0.50
CA LEU A 133 -5.91 19.50 0.24
C LEU A 133 -6.41 20.41 1.36
N SER A 134 -5.68 20.46 2.47
CA SER A 134 -5.89 21.44 3.53
C SER A 134 -5.63 22.86 3.05
N PHE A 135 -6.13 23.85 3.78
CA PHE A 135 -5.93 25.26 3.43
C PHE A 135 -4.45 25.64 3.32
N THR A 136 -3.61 25.12 4.20
CA THR A 136 -2.15 25.35 4.20
C THR A 136 -1.48 24.75 2.97
N GLU A 137 -1.83 23.52 2.60
CA GLU A 137 -1.31 22.82 1.43
C GLU A 137 -1.75 23.51 0.12
N ARG A 138 -3.00 23.97 0.05
CA ARG A 138 -3.49 24.79 -1.08
C ARG A 138 -2.71 26.09 -1.21
N SER A 139 -2.41 26.74 -0.09
CA SER A 139 -1.63 27.98 -0.08
C SER A 139 -0.19 27.76 -0.54
N LEU A 140 0.45 26.68 -0.09
CA LEU A 140 1.78 26.29 -0.53
C LEU A 140 1.83 26.00 -2.04
N ARG A 141 0.80 25.34 -2.58
CA ARG A 141 0.67 25.04 -4.02
C ARG A 141 0.54 26.28 -4.92
N LYS A 142 0.29 27.46 -4.38
CA LYS A 142 0.32 28.71 -5.17
C LYS A 142 1.72 29.06 -5.64
N LEU A 143 2.75 28.53 -5.01
CA LEU A 143 4.14 28.70 -5.43
C LEU A 143 4.44 27.81 -6.66
N PRO A 144 5.04 28.37 -7.74
CA PRO A 144 5.37 27.60 -8.95
C PRO A 144 6.19 26.33 -8.69
N ALA A 145 7.18 26.41 -7.80
CA ALA A 145 8.03 25.28 -7.42
C ALA A 145 7.22 24.13 -6.78
N ALA A 146 6.23 24.45 -5.95
CA ALA A 146 5.39 23.45 -5.30
C ALA A 146 4.45 22.76 -6.29
N ARG A 147 3.98 23.46 -7.34
CA ARG A 147 3.17 22.85 -8.41
C ARG A 147 3.96 21.84 -9.24
N ALA A 148 5.24 22.07 -9.46
CA ALA A 148 6.11 21.15 -10.18
C ALA A 148 6.35 19.83 -9.41
N ILE A 149 6.38 19.91 -8.06
CA ILE A 149 6.61 18.75 -7.20
C ILE A 149 5.29 18.01 -6.88
N LEU A 150 4.17 18.74 -6.88
CA LEU A 150 2.83 18.22 -6.56
C LEU A 150 1.88 18.48 -7.74
N PRO A 151 2.08 17.80 -8.87
CA PRO A 151 1.19 17.93 -10.02
C PRO A 151 -0.21 17.44 -9.66
N GLU A 152 -1.23 18.13 -10.16
CA GLU A 152 -2.62 17.73 -10.05
C GLU A 152 -2.94 16.65 -11.06
N GLY A 153 -3.66 15.63 -10.64
CA GLY A 153 -4.12 14.58 -11.53
C GLY A 153 -4.27 13.23 -10.83
N ASP A 154 -4.83 12.29 -11.57
CA ASP A 154 -4.85 10.88 -11.23
C ASP A 154 -3.82 10.14 -12.10
N PHE A 155 -2.78 9.61 -11.46
CA PHE A 155 -1.67 8.93 -12.12
C PHE A 155 -1.66 7.43 -11.81
N ARG A 156 -2.71 6.93 -11.15
CA ARG A 156 -2.84 5.53 -10.78
C ARG A 156 -3.12 4.67 -12.00
N ASP A 157 -2.39 3.57 -12.10
CA ASP A 157 -2.68 2.52 -13.07
C ASP A 157 -3.62 1.48 -12.41
N TRP A 158 -4.91 1.61 -12.73
CA TRP A 158 -5.96 0.75 -12.18
C TRP A 158 -5.85 -0.70 -12.64
N ASP A 159 -5.32 -0.93 -13.85
CA ASP A 159 -5.10 -2.27 -14.39
C ASP A 159 -3.93 -2.95 -13.66
N GLU A 160 -2.84 -2.22 -13.39
CA GLU A 160 -1.72 -2.71 -12.59
C GLU A 160 -2.16 -3.10 -11.18
N ILE A 161 -2.94 -2.23 -10.51
CA ILE A 161 -3.46 -2.48 -9.15
C ILE A 161 -4.33 -3.74 -9.15
N GLN A 162 -5.22 -3.88 -10.13
CA GLN A 162 -6.07 -5.06 -10.26
C GLN A 162 -5.27 -6.34 -10.54
N GLN A 163 -4.31 -6.30 -11.45
CA GLN A 163 -3.44 -7.44 -11.77
C GLN A 163 -2.65 -7.90 -10.53
N TRP A 164 -2.13 -6.95 -9.74
CA TRP A 164 -1.43 -7.28 -8.51
C TRP A 164 -2.35 -7.97 -7.49
N ALA A 165 -3.55 -7.46 -7.28
CA ALA A 165 -4.53 -8.10 -6.39
C ALA A 165 -4.92 -9.51 -6.88
N GLN A 166 -5.04 -9.72 -8.19
CA GLN A 166 -5.27 -11.05 -8.77
C GLN A 166 -4.09 -12.01 -8.55
N ALA A 167 -2.85 -11.50 -8.63
CA ALA A 167 -1.65 -12.28 -8.31
C ALA A 167 -1.66 -12.74 -6.84
N ILE A 168 -1.96 -11.82 -5.90
CA ILE A 168 -2.15 -12.14 -4.49
C ILE A 168 -3.21 -13.23 -4.31
N ALA A 169 -4.38 -13.09 -4.95
CA ALA A 169 -5.44 -14.08 -4.85
C ALA A 169 -5.03 -15.46 -5.40
N LYS A 170 -4.16 -15.49 -6.40
CA LYS A 170 -3.60 -16.73 -6.96
C LYS A 170 -2.62 -17.37 -5.98
N GLU A 171 -1.73 -16.60 -5.37
CA GLU A 171 -0.80 -17.11 -4.35
C GLU A 171 -1.54 -17.69 -3.15
N LEU A 172 -2.59 -17.01 -2.68
CA LEU A 172 -3.40 -17.47 -1.55
C LEU A 172 -4.16 -18.79 -1.80
N ARG A 173 -4.32 -19.19 -3.07
CA ARG A 173 -4.92 -20.48 -3.44
C ARG A 173 -3.92 -21.62 -3.52
N GLN A 174 -2.62 -21.30 -3.62
CA GLN A 174 -1.57 -22.32 -3.66
C GLN A 174 -1.20 -22.67 -2.21
N PRO A 175 -1.22 -23.95 -1.81
CA PRO A 175 -0.72 -24.33 -0.49
C PRO A 175 0.76 -23.94 -0.40
N ASP A 176 1.18 -23.38 0.74
CA ASP A 176 2.57 -23.02 0.99
C ASP A 176 3.44 -24.28 0.84
N ALA A 177 4.22 -24.35 -0.22
CA ALA A 177 5.13 -25.46 -0.50
C ALA A 177 6.23 -25.66 0.57
N LYS A 178 6.25 -24.85 1.63
CA LYS A 178 7.21 -24.89 2.73
C LYS A 178 6.80 -25.79 3.92
N GLN A 179 5.56 -26.26 3.99
CA GLN A 179 5.11 -27.10 5.13
C GLN A 179 5.31 -28.61 4.91
N GLU A 180 5.67 -29.08 3.72
CA GLU A 180 5.85 -30.51 3.47
C GLU A 180 7.25 -31.06 3.81
N ASN A 181 8.22 -30.22 4.15
CA ASN A 181 9.61 -30.67 4.34
C ASN A 181 10.02 -30.87 5.80
N ASP A 182 9.14 -30.59 6.76
CA ASP A 182 9.44 -30.74 8.21
C ASP A 182 8.72 -31.94 8.86
N SER A 183 8.14 -32.83 8.04
CA SER A 183 7.45 -34.04 8.50
C SER A 183 8.08 -35.34 7.96
N ARG A 184 9.37 -35.32 7.68
CA ARG A 184 10.11 -36.58 7.35
C ARG A 184 11.34 -36.75 8.22
#